data_a814d672c1cd2578c6f0a64afda2ab6b
#
_entry.id   a814d672c1cd2578c6f0a64afda2ab6b
#
_cell.length_a   1.000
_cell.length_b   1.000
_cell.length_c   1.000
_cell.angle_alpha   90.00
_cell.angle_beta   90.00
_cell.angle_gamma   90.00
#
_symmetry.space_group_name_H-M   'P 1'
#
loop_
_entity.id
_entity.type
_entity.pdbx_description
1 polymer ?
#
loop_
_entity_poly.entity_id
_entity_poly.type
_entity_poly.pdbx_seq_one_letter_code
_entity_poly.pdbx_strand_id
1 'polypeptide(L)'
;IGVDIKGARLWEGAKYAQEHNLSNVAFLRTRIEFIESLFAADEVSEIWITFADPQIKREKKRLTSPLFLRRYRTFLKPGGIVHLKTDSRLLHEYTKTLAEQNGLRILACGTDIYGTDREKLYASPMASVCGRDAVDALFQVQTFYESQYLAQGIPITYMSFQIDKEDDYISPDWDESQWER
;
A
#
# COMPACT_ATOMS: atom_id res chain seq x y z
N ILE A 1 -0.14 -4.38 12.53
CA ILE A 1 -1.43 -3.82 12.99
C ILE A 1 -2.36 -3.69 11.79
N GLY A 2 -3.56 -4.30 11.84
CA GLY A 2 -4.62 -4.12 10.85
C GLY A 2 -5.50 -2.91 11.20
N VAL A 3 -5.73 -2.03 10.22
CA VAL A 3 -6.52 -0.80 10.41
C VAL A 3 -7.68 -0.79 9.41
N ASP A 4 -8.90 -0.72 9.88
CA ASP A 4 -10.10 -0.55 9.05
C ASP A 4 -11.20 0.18 9.84
N ILE A 5 -12.13 0.81 9.12
CA ILE A 5 -13.35 1.35 9.70
C ILE A 5 -14.44 0.28 9.88
N LYS A 6 -14.38 -0.79 9.08
CA LYS A 6 -15.38 -1.86 9.07
C LYS A 6 -15.08 -2.89 10.16
N GLY A 7 -15.84 -2.82 11.24
CA GLY A 7 -15.68 -3.72 12.39
C GLY A 7 -15.79 -5.20 12.06
N ALA A 8 -16.65 -5.60 11.12
CA ALA A 8 -16.79 -7.01 10.74
C ALA A 8 -15.50 -7.62 10.19
N ARG A 9 -14.76 -6.88 9.33
CA ARG A 9 -13.47 -7.35 8.79
C ARG A 9 -12.40 -7.51 9.88
N LEU A 10 -12.33 -6.56 10.79
CA LEU A 10 -11.39 -6.61 11.91
C LEU A 10 -11.74 -7.73 12.89
N TRP A 11 -13.04 -7.99 13.09
CA TRP A 11 -13.53 -9.10 13.91
C TRP A 11 -13.07 -10.46 13.36
N GLU A 12 -13.22 -10.69 12.06
CA GLU A 12 -12.77 -11.92 11.42
C GLU A 12 -11.25 -12.12 11.60
N GLY A 13 -10.47 -11.05 11.38
CA GLY A 13 -9.03 -11.10 11.61
C GLY A 13 -8.65 -11.36 13.07
N ALA A 14 -9.31 -10.70 14.02
CA ALA A 14 -9.06 -10.88 15.44
C ALA A 14 -9.45 -12.29 15.92
N LYS A 15 -10.58 -12.81 15.45
CA LYS A 15 -11.03 -14.17 15.73
C LYS A 15 -10.01 -15.19 15.21
N TYR A 16 -9.58 -15.04 13.94
CA TYR A 16 -8.57 -15.91 13.35
C TYR A 16 -7.25 -15.88 14.14
N ALA A 17 -6.81 -14.68 14.53
CA ALA A 17 -5.60 -14.52 15.33
C ALA A 17 -5.68 -15.22 16.68
N GLN A 18 -6.83 -15.13 17.34
CA GLN A 18 -7.08 -15.81 18.62
C GLN A 18 -7.10 -17.33 18.46
N GLU A 19 -7.81 -17.85 17.47
CA GLU A 19 -7.92 -19.29 17.18
C GLU A 19 -6.56 -19.93 16.82
N HIS A 20 -5.64 -19.15 16.22
CA HIS A 20 -4.32 -19.60 15.79
C HIS A 20 -3.18 -19.14 16.69
N ASN A 21 -3.49 -18.54 17.85
CA ASN A 21 -2.51 -18.06 18.84
C ASN A 21 -1.47 -17.07 18.24
N LEU A 22 -1.90 -16.18 17.35
CA LEU A 22 -1.04 -15.16 16.75
C LEU A 22 -0.88 -13.98 17.74
N SER A 23 0.23 -13.95 18.49
CA SER A 23 0.48 -12.93 19.50
C SER A 23 1.09 -11.63 18.97
N ASN A 24 1.55 -11.62 17.71
CA ASN A 24 2.23 -10.50 17.08
C ASN A 24 1.30 -9.62 16.20
N VAL A 25 -0.01 -9.73 16.36
CA VAL A 25 -0.99 -8.95 15.62
C VAL A 25 -1.89 -8.11 16.54
N ALA A 26 -2.33 -6.96 16.02
CA ALA A 26 -3.30 -6.10 16.69
C ALA A 26 -4.25 -5.48 15.63
N PHE A 27 -5.42 -5.04 16.06
CA PHE A 27 -6.42 -4.46 15.17
C PHE A 27 -6.95 -3.15 15.74
N LEU A 28 -7.01 -2.12 14.88
CA LEU A 28 -7.54 -0.80 15.22
C LEU A 28 -8.76 -0.48 14.37
N ARG A 29 -9.91 -0.31 15.02
CA ARG A 29 -11.10 0.20 14.36
C ARG A 29 -11.12 1.71 14.43
N THR A 30 -10.72 2.35 13.35
CA THR A 30 -10.69 3.82 13.27
C THR A 30 -10.91 4.30 11.84
N ARG A 31 -11.22 5.58 11.69
CA ARG A 31 -11.14 6.25 10.40
C ARG A 31 -9.68 6.56 10.11
N ILE A 32 -9.25 6.29 8.89
CA ILE A 32 -7.85 6.48 8.48
C ILE A 32 -7.38 7.94 8.60
N GLU A 33 -8.31 8.89 8.57
CA GLU A 33 -7.99 10.32 8.78
C GLU A 33 -7.41 10.62 10.16
N PHE A 34 -7.57 9.72 11.14
CA PHE A 34 -7.04 9.87 12.50
C PHE A 34 -5.77 9.08 12.75
N ILE A 35 -5.19 8.45 11.72
CA ILE A 35 -4.07 7.52 11.89
C ILE A 35 -2.86 8.15 12.58
N GLU A 36 -2.56 9.41 12.29
CA GLU A 36 -1.41 10.14 12.85
C GLU A 36 -1.50 10.36 14.37
N SER A 37 -2.70 10.30 14.95
CA SER A 37 -2.90 10.44 16.40
C SER A 37 -2.74 9.13 17.17
N LEU A 38 -2.52 8.02 16.48
CA LEU A 38 -2.48 6.68 17.07
C LEU A 38 -1.07 6.08 17.14
N PHE A 39 -0.10 6.74 16.55
CA PHE A 39 1.30 6.29 16.52
C PHE A 39 2.24 7.44 16.91
N ALA A 40 3.29 7.10 17.63
CA ALA A 40 4.37 8.02 17.94
C ALA A 40 5.32 8.17 16.74
N ALA A 41 6.17 9.20 16.75
CA ALA A 41 7.20 9.37 15.74
C ALA A 41 8.12 8.13 15.69
N ASP A 42 8.51 7.74 14.48
CA ASP A 42 9.39 6.60 14.21
C ASP A 42 8.90 5.25 14.75
N GLU A 43 7.60 5.10 14.98
CA GLU A 43 7.03 3.87 15.52
C GLU A 43 6.76 2.80 14.46
N VAL A 44 6.45 3.22 13.22
CA VAL A 44 6.05 2.33 12.14
C VAL A 44 7.16 2.17 11.11
N SER A 45 7.48 0.96 10.70
CA SER A 45 8.52 0.67 9.69
C SER A 45 7.95 0.59 8.27
N GLU A 46 6.74 0.06 8.13
CA GLU A 46 6.11 -0.21 6.83
C GLU A 46 4.60 0.05 6.90
N ILE A 47 4.05 0.57 5.82
CA ILE A 47 2.61 0.74 5.62
C ILE A 47 2.19 -0.05 4.39
N TRP A 48 1.23 -0.97 4.57
CA TRP A 48 0.67 -1.77 3.49
C TRP A 48 -0.73 -1.29 3.15
N ILE A 49 -0.90 -0.74 1.95
CA ILE A 49 -2.18 -0.30 1.39
C ILE A 49 -2.64 -1.39 0.41
N THR A 50 -3.65 -2.17 0.82
CA THR A 50 -4.12 -3.31 0.04
C THR A 50 -5.56 -3.11 -0.39
N PHE A 51 -5.80 -3.11 -1.71
CA PHE A 51 -7.14 -3.02 -2.33
C PHE A 51 -7.99 -1.86 -1.80
N ALA A 52 -7.34 -0.70 -1.62
CA ALA A 52 -8.00 0.52 -1.22
C ALA A 52 -8.88 1.08 -2.34
N ASP A 53 -9.96 1.77 -1.95
CA ASP A 53 -10.82 2.50 -2.89
C ASP A 53 -9.98 3.55 -3.65
N PRO A 54 -9.94 3.52 -4.99
CA PRO A 54 -9.14 4.42 -5.80
C PRO A 54 -9.61 5.89 -5.74
N GLN A 55 -10.77 6.17 -5.17
CA GLN A 55 -11.30 7.53 -4.96
C GLN A 55 -11.27 8.37 -6.25
N ILE A 56 -11.88 7.86 -7.32
CA ILE A 56 -11.81 8.41 -8.70
C ILE A 56 -12.03 9.92 -8.72
N LYS A 57 -13.08 10.42 -8.05
CA LYS A 57 -13.43 11.86 -8.04
C LYS A 57 -12.89 12.65 -6.84
N ARG A 58 -12.06 12.04 -6.01
CA ARG A 58 -11.65 12.63 -4.72
C ARG A 58 -10.17 12.36 -4.43
N GLU A 59 -9.29 12.87 -5.28
CA GLU A 59 -7.84 12.67 -5.19
C GLU A 59 -7.29 12.80 -3.77
N LYS A 60 -7.65 13.85 -3.04
CA LYS A 60 -7.20 14.08 -1.66
C LYS A 60 -7.57 12.96 -0.68
N LYS A 61 -8.52 12.08 -1.05
CA LYS A 61 -8.92 10.91 -0.25
C LYS A 61 -8.19 9.63 -0.64
N ARG A 62 -7.41 9.62 -1.71
CA ARG A 62 -6.54 8.49 -2.05
C ARG A 62 -5.53 8.28 -0.94
N LEU A 63 -5.37 7.04 -0.48
CA LEU A 63 -4.45 6.73 0.62
C LEU A 63 -2.97 6.96 0.27
N THR A 64 -2.68 7.18 -1.00
CA THR A 64 -1.35 7.56 -1.49
C THR A 64 -1.26 9.05 -1.89
N SER A 65 -2.26 9.87 -1.59
CA SER A 65 -2.23 11.30 -1.89
C SER A 65 -1.19 12.06 -1.05
N PRO A 66 -0.75 13.26 -1.49
CA PRO A 66 0.15 14.11 -0.72
C PRO A 66 -0.31 14.34 0.72
N LEU A 67 -1.62 14.46 0.94
CA LEU A 67 -2.21 14.61 2.27
C LEU A 67 -1.89 13.40 3.16
N PHE A 68 -2.06 12.18 2.63
CA PHE A 68 -1.80 10.97 3.39
C PHE A 68 -0.31 10.69 3.54
N LEU A 69 0.51 10.97 2.54
CA LEU A 69 1.97 10.82 2.67
C LEU A 69 2.52 11.75 3.77
N ARG A 70 2.01 12.99 3.89
CA ARG A 70 2.36 13.88 5.01
C ARG A 70 2.00 13.27 6.38
N ARG A 71 0.82 12.67 6.50
CA ARG A 71 0.40 11.99 7.73
C ARG A 71 1.31 10.80 8.05
N TYR A 72 1.61 9.97 7.07
CA TYR A 72 2.48 8.80 7.27
C TYR A 72 3.88 9.21 7.70
N ARG A 73 4.42 10.29 7.17
CA ARG A 73 5.73 10.82 7.53
C ARG A 73 5.83 11.18 9.02
N THR A 74 4.74 11.48 9.72
CA THR A 74 4.79 11.84 11.13
C THR A 74 5.12 10.66 12.05
N PHE A 75 4.87 9.44 11.63
CA PHE A 75 5.06 8.24 12.44
C PHE A 75 5.88 7.13 11.77
N LEU A 76 6.17 7.26 10.48
CA LEU A 76 7.02 6.33 9.77
C LEU A 76 8.49 6.59 10.11
N LYS A 77 9.25 5.53 10.35
CA LYS A 77 10.71 5.62 10.55
C LYS A 77 11.40 6.21 9.34
N PRO A 78 12.56 6.87 9.51
CA PRO A 78 13.44 7.17 8.39
C PRO A 78 13.75 5.89 7.59
N GLY A 79 13.65 5.97 6.26
CA GLY A 79 13.73 4.79 5.38
C GLY A 79 12.49 3.89 5.38
N GLY A 80 11.43 4.26 6.10
CA GLY A 80 10.18 3.52 6.13
C GLY A 80 9.51 3.42 4.76
N ILE A 81 8.77 2.34 4.54
CA ILE A 81 8.29 1.95 3.22
C ILE A 81 6.77 2.00 3.16
N VAL A 82 6.25 2.56 2.07
CA VAL A 82 4.83 2.46 1.70
C VAL A 82 4.69 1.45 0.57
N HIS A 83 3.83 0.45 0.79
CA HIS A 83 3.48 -0.57 -0.18
C HIS A 83 2.05 -0.35 -0.67
N LEU A 84 1.85 -0.44 -1.97
CA LEU A 84 0.54 -0.42 -2.61
C LEU A 84 0.35 -1.71 -3.40
N LYS A 85 -0.67 -2.51 -3.06
CA LYS A 85 -1.12 -3.69 -3.81
C LYS A 85 -2.57 -3.49 -4.19
N THR A 86 -2.91 -3.46 -5.48
CA THR A 86 -4.25 -3.12 -5.94
C THR A 86 -4.55 -3.68 -7.33
N ASP A 87 -5.84 -3.90 -7.62
CA ASP A 87 -6.40 -4.15 -8.95
C ASP A 87 -6.57 -2.86 -9.77
N SER A 88 -6.60 -1.70 -9.09
CA SER A 88 -6.87 -0.41 -9.73
C SER A 88 -5.64 0.13 -10.46
N ARG A 89 -5.67 0.10 -11.79
CA ARG A 89 -4.65 0.75 -12.63
C ARG A 89 -4.57 2.25 -12.37
N LEU A 90 -5.73 2.90 -12.21
CA LEU A 90 -5.78 4.33 -11.87
C LEU A 90 -4.99 4.64 -10.60
N LEU A 91 -5.24 3.91 -9.50
CA LEU A 91 -4.54 4.16 -8.23
C LEU A 91 -3.04 3.86 -8.34
N HIS A 92 -2.66 2.82 -9.09
CA HIS A 92 -1.27 2.47 -9.34
C HIS A 92 -0.54 3.57 -10.11
N GLU A 93 -1.06 3.97 -11.28
CA GLU A 93 -0.42 4.98 -12.14
C GLU A 93 -0.39 6.36 -11.47
N TYR A 94 -1.46 6.73 -10.76
CA TYR A 94 -1.46 7.93 -9.92
C TYR A 94 -0.31 7.91 -8.91
N THR A 95 -0.18 6.81 -8.16
CA THR A 95 0.83 6.69 -7.12
C THR A 95 2.24 6.68 -7.70
N LYS A 96 2.44 6.00 -8.84
CA LYS A 96 3.70 5.98 -9.57
C LYS A 96 4.10 7.39 -10.02
N THR A 97 3.20 8.09 -10.71
CA THR A 97 3.44 9.46 -11.18
C THR A 97 3.73 10.41 -10.02
N LEU A 98 2.97 10.28 -8.92
CA LEU A 98 3.25 11.05 -7.70
C LEU A 98 4.65 10.77 -7.16
N ALA A 99 5.04 9.52 -7.04
CA ALA A 99 6.35 9.14 -6.53
C ALA A 99 7.48 9.68 -7.41
N GLU A 100 7.36 9.55 -8.73
CA GLU A 100 8.33 10.05 -9.71
C GLU A 100 8.46 11.58 -9.67
N GLN A 101 7.35 12.30 -9.71
CA GLN A 101 7.36 13.79 -9.70
C GLN A 101 7.83 14.38 -8.38
N ASN A 102 7.68 13.65 -7.28
CA ASN A 102 8.20 14.04 -5.98
C ASN A 102 9.63 13.54 -5.70
N GLY A 103 10.26 12.84 -6.64
CA GLY A 103 11.61 12.30 -6.48
C GLY A 103 11.72 11.23 -5.40
N LEU A 104 10.64 10.51 -5.11
CA LEU A 104 10.63 9.46 -4.09
C LEU A 104 11.35 8.21 -4.61
N ARG A 105 12.06 7.54 -3.72
CA ARG A 105 12.78 6.31 -4.09
C ARG A 105 11.80 5.15 -4.26
N ILE A 106 11.56 4.75 -5.51
CA ILE A 106 10.78 3.57 -5.84
C ILE A 106 11.65 2.32 -5.67
N LEU A 107 11.19 1.36 -4.87
CA LEU A 107 11.90 0.12 -4.59
C LEU A 107 11.43 -1.02 -5.50
N ALA A 108 10.15 -1.05 -5.85
CA ALA A 108 9.57 -1.99 -6.80
C ALA A 108 8.35 -1.37 -7.48
N CYS A 109 8.11 -1.77 -8.74
CA CYS A 109 6.92 -1.36 -9.48
C CYS A 109 6.60 -2.43 -10.53
N GLY A 110 5.38 -2.96 -10.49
CA GLY A 110 4.89 -3.96 -11.42
C GLY A 110 3.39 -3.84 -11.65
N THR A 111 2.95 -4.07 -12.88
CA THR A 111 1.54 -3.91 -13.29
C THR A 111 0.79 -5.22 -13.48
N ASP A 112 1.54 -6.34 -13.40
CA ASP A 112 1.01 -7.71 -13.42
C ASP A 112 1.97 -8.60 -12.61
N ILE A 113 1.82 -8.58 -11.30
CA ILE A 113 2.77 -9.26 -10.41
C ILE A 113 2.69 -10.78 -10.48
N TYR A 114 1.54 -11.35 -10.84
CA TYR A 114 1.37 -12.79 -10.99
C TYR A 114 1.77 -13.32 -12.37
N GLY A 115 1.85 -12.43 -13.37
CA GLY A 115 2.23 -12.74 -14.73
C GLY A 115 3.63 -12.24 -15.08
N THR A 116 3.71 -11.15 -15.81
CA THR A 116 4.93 -10.68 -16.48
C THR A 116 5.98 -10.04 -15.57
N ASP A 117 5.60 -9.58 -14.38
CA ASP A 117 6.47 -8.77 -13.53
C ASP A 117 7.08 -9.54 -12.34
N ARG A 118 6.74 -10.82 -12.18
CA ARG A 118 7.19 -11.63 -11.03
C ARG A 118 8.72 -11.65 -10.88
N GLU A 119 9.44 -11.96 -11.95
CA GLU A 119 10.91 -12.01 -11.91
C GLU A 119 11.53 -10.64 -11.63
N LYS A 120 10.92 -9.59 -12.15
CA LYS A 120 11.37 -8.21 -11.90
C LYS A 120 11.27 -7.82 -10.42
N LEU A 121 10.26 -8.31 -9.70
CA LEU A 121 10.11 -8.05 -8.27
C LEU A 121 11.22 -8.69 -7.46
N TYR A 122 11.63 -9.93 -7.79
CA TYR A 122 12.76 -10.58 -7.13
C TYR A 122 14.11 -9.91 -7.43
N ALA A 123 14.24 -9.24 -8.57
CA ALA A 123 15.42 -8.47 -8.95
C ALA A 123 15.37 -6.99 -8.50
N SER A 124 14.27 -6.57 -7.90
CA SER A 124 14.06 -5.16 -7.51
C SER A 124 14.83 -4.78 -6.24
N PRO A 125 15.07 -3.48 -6.01
CA PRO A 125 15.62 -2.98 -4.76
C PRO A 125 14.83 -3.40 -3.52
N MET A 126 13.53 -3.65 -3.63
CA MET A 126 12.70 -4.15 -2.54
C MET A 126 13.24 -5.49 -1.99
N ALA A 127 13.63 -6.42 -2.85
CA ALA A 127 14.18 -7.71 -2.41
C ALA A 127 15.47 -7.56 -1.60
N SER A 128 16.26 -6.51 -1.87
CA SER A 128 17.46 -6.19 -1.10
C SER A 128 17.17 -5.46 0.20
N VAL A 129 16.14 -4.62 0.26
CA VAL A 129 15.79 -3.78 1.42
C VAL A 129 14.91 -4.54 2.41
N CYS A 130 13.86 -5.22 1.91
CA CYS A 130 12.88 -5.94 2.76
C CYS A 130 13.18 -7.43 2.90
N GLY A 131 14.11 -7.97 2.11
CA GLY A 131 14.39 -9.41 2.03
C GLY A 131 13.49 -10.14 1.02
N ARG A 132 13.94 -11.32 0.59
CA ARG A 132 13.19 -12.15 -0.37
C ARG A 132 11.85 -12.63 0.20
N ASP A 133 11.79 -12.89 1.50
CA ASP A 133 10.56 -13.33 2.17
C ASP A 133 9.43 -12.29 2.05
N ALA A 134 9.76 -11.00 2.02
CA ALA A 134 8.77 -9.94 1.80
C ALA A 134 8.22 -9.98 0.36
N VAL A 135 9.06 -10.33 -0.63
CA VAL A 135 8.60 -10.55 -2.01
C VAL A 135 7.73 -11.80 -2.09
N ASP A 136 8.13 -12.88 -1.44
CA ASP A 136 7.35 -14.12 -1.41
C ASP A 136 5.95 -13.89 -0.79
N ALA A 137 5.88 -13.07 0.26
CA ALA A 137 4.62 -12.72 0.91
C ALA A 137 3.61 -12.04 -0.04
N LEU A 138 4.08 -11.31 -1.06
CA LEU A 138 3.20 -10.74 -2.10
C LEU A 138 2.37 -11.79 -2.83
N PHE A 139 2.92 -12.99 -2.98
CA PHE A 139 2.29 -14.08 -3.73
C PHE A 139 1.58 -15.08 -2.83
N GLN A 140 2.10 -15.30 -1.63
CA GLN A 140 1.57 -16.27 -0.67
C GLN A 140 0.36 -15.74 0.10
N VAL A 141 0.33 -14.42 0.37
CA VAL A 141 -0.78 -13.79 1.10
C VAL A 141 -1.72 -13.14 0.11
N GLN A 142 -2.83 -13.83 -0.19
CA GLN A 142 -3.90 -13.33 -1.04
C GLN A 142 -5.12 -12.93 -0.21
N THR A 143 -5.65 -11.75 -0.48
CA THR A 143 -6.94 -11.34 0.08
C THR A 143 -8.10 -12.01 -0.69
N PHE A 144 -9.28 -12.07 -0.05
CA PHE A 144 -10.49 -12.58 -0.72
C PHE A 144 -10.79 -11.81 -2.01
N TYR A 145 -10.67 -10.48 -1.99
CA TYR A 145 -10.89 -9.67 -3.20
C TYR A 145 -9.87 -9.97 -4.30
N GLU A 146 -8.62 -10.14 -3.91
CA GLU A 146 -7.54 -10.45 -4.85
C GLU A 146 -7.81 -11.77 -5.60
N SER A 147 -8.22 -12.82 -4.88
CA SER A 147 -8.57 -14.10 -5.53
C SER A 147 -9.73 -13.97 -6.51
N GLN A 148 -10.71 -13.11 -6.22
CA GLN A 148 -11.81 -12.84 -7.14
C GLN A 148 -11.39 -12.09 -8.40
N TYR A 149 -10.49 -11.11 -8.28
CA TYR A 149 -9.95 -10.37 -9.43
C TYR A 149 -9.10 -11.25 -10.32
N LEU A 150 -8.24 -12.08 -9.73
CA LEU A 150 -7.43 -13.05 -10.49
C LEU A 150 -8.30 -14.06 -11.23
N ALA A 151 -9.38 -14.54 -10.61
CA ALA A 151 -10.35 -15.44 -11.27
C ALA A 151 -11.05 -14.80 -12.48
N GLN A 152 -11.14 -13.46 -12.51
CA GLN A 152 -11.68 -12.69 -13.63
C GLN A 152 -10.61 -12.29 -14.66
N GLY A 153 -9.35 -12.70 -14.48
CA GLY A 153 -8.24 -12.33 -15.34
C GLY A 153 -7.78 -10.88 -15.18
N ILE A 154 -8.16 -10.23 -14.09
CA ILE A 154 -7.73 -8.85 -13.78
C ILE A 154 -6.33 -8.91 -13.15
N PRO A 155 -5.32 -8.28 -13.78
CA PRO A 155 -3.97 -8.27 -13.24
C PRO A 155 -3.89 -7.47 -11.94
N ILE A 156 -3.08 -7.94 -11.00
CA ILE A 156 -2.81 -7.24 -9.76
C ILE A 156 -1.52 -6.44 -9.91
N THR A 157 -1.58 -5.18 -9.54
CA THR A 157 -0.45 -4.26 -9.57
C THR A 157 0.19 -4.17 -8.19
N TYR A 158 1.46 -3.85 -8.16
CA TYR A 158 2.19 -3.58 -6.93
C TYR A 158 3.24 -2.50 -7.13
N MET A 159 3.43 -1.68 -6.11
CA MET A 159 4.62 -0.84 -5.98
C MET A 159 4.98 -0.63 -4.52
N SER A 160 6.26 -0.34 -4.28
CA SER A 160 6.78 0.08 -2.97
C SER A 160 7.75 1.23 -3.14
N PHE A 161 7.71 2.17 -2.20
CA PHE A 161 8.52 3.38 -2.24
C PHE A 161 8.75 3.95 -0.84
N GLN A 162 9.81 4.74 -0.71
CA GLN A 162 10.13 5.46 0.51
C GLN A 162 9.62 6.90 0.41
N ILE A 163 9.17 7.46 1.53
CA ILE A 163 8.59 8.80 1.58
C ILE A 163 9.51 9.83 2.27
N ASP A 164 10.79 9.50 2.39
CA ASP A 164 11.80 10.39 2.97
C ASP A 164 12.04 11.58 2.05
N LYS A 165 11.43 12.70 2.39
CA LYS A 165 11.54 13.97 1.70
C LYS A 165 11.37 15.10 2.70
N GLU A 166 12.28 16.10 2.66
CA GLU A 166 12.19 17.25 3.55
C GLU A 166 11.06 18.20 3.16
N ASP A 167 10.90 18.44 1.84
CA ASP A 167 9.85 19.29 1.31
C ASP A 167 8.46 18.63 1.35
N ASP A 168 7.43 19.45 1.13
CA ASP A 168 6.08 18.97 0.97
C ASP A 168 5.88 18.17 -0.34
N TYR A 169 4.96 17.21 -0.29
CA TYR A 169 4.55 16.46 -1.46
C TYR A 169 3.59 17.28 -2.31
N ILE A 170 3.78 17.25 -3.63
CA ILE A 170 2.89 17.85 -4.62
C ILE A 170 1.98 16.80 -5.26
N SER A 171 0.77 17.20 -5.62
CA SER A 171 -0.13 16.35 -6.42
C SER A 171 0.46 16.15 -7.81
N PRO A 172 0.32 14.95 -8.40
CA PRO A 172 0.84 14.69 -9.73
C PRO A 172 0.07 15.51 -10.78
N ASP A 173 0.81 16.05 -11.72
CA ASP A 173 0.25 16.60 -12.96
C ASP A 173 0.17 15.47 -13.98
N TRP A 174 -1.03 14.94 -14.21
CA TRP A 174 -1.27 13.80 -15.09
C TRP A 174 -2.73 13.76 -15.59
N ASP A 175 -2.93 13.14 -16.74
CA ASP A 175 -4.26 12.91 -17.30
C ASP A 175 -4.82 11.56 -16.78
N GLU A 176 -5.75 11.62 -15.83
CA GLU A 176 -6.38 10.43 -15.28
C GLU A 176 -7.50 9.84 -16.13
N SER A 177 -7.99 10.56 -17.17
CA SER A 177 -9.13 10.14 -17.99
C SER A 177 -8.89 8.81 -18.72
N GLN A 178 -7.65 8.50 -19.06
CA GLN A 178 -7.25 7.23 -19.69
C GLN A 178 -7.29 6.03 -18.74
N TRP A 179 -7.45 6.25 -17.44
CA TRP A 179 -7.44 5.20 -16.40
C TRP A 179 -8.79 5.02 -15.68
N GLU A 180 -9.79 5.82 -16.02
CA GLU A 180 -11.13 5.82 -15.41
C GLU A 180 -12.03 4.63 -15.83
N ARG A 181 -11.49 3.50 -16.20
CA ARG A 181 -12.27 2.33 -16.67
C ARG A 181 -12.38 1.28 -15.59
#